data_c70b470166cc46ae384683189543d75e
#
_entry.id   c70b470166cc46ae384683189543d75e
#
_cell.length_a   1.000
_cell.length_b   1.000
_cell.length_c   1.000
_cell.angle_alpha   90.00
_cell.angle_beta   90.00
_cell.angle_gamma   90.00
#
_symmetry.space_group_name_H-M   'P 1'
#
loop_
_entity.id
_entity.type
_entity.pdbx_description
1 polymer ?
#
loop_
_entity_poly.entity_id
_entity_poly.type
_entity_poly.pdbx_seq_one_letter_code
_entity_poly.pdbx_strand_id
1 'polypeptide(L)'
;MIGKSYIFHLFLFLLILPDSIYSQDNICLIPQVESMVRKKGTLSIERLESIHFPDEWKNTGNLLVSDLKELANLSVMVNASNPSIHVKKVKMQEPEMYMLEITKQGIIIEAGDQTGMIHAFSTLLQLILGSEGKELPRLIIHDKPRFSYRGVMIDCSRHFWTIEQLKKYTKQLAFFKLNTLHLHLTDN
;
A
#
# COMPACT_ATOMS: atom_id res chain seq x y z
N MET A 1 -9.59 64.78 9.36
CA MET A 1 -9.57 63.66 10.30
C MET A 1 -10.34 62.45 9.74
N ILE A 2 -9.77 61.85 8.71
CA ILE A 2 -10.35 60.61 8.08
C ILE A 2 -9.15 59.73 7.84
N GLY A 3 -8.82 58.84 8.79
CA GLY A 3 -7.62 58.00 8.56
C GLY A 3 -7.38 56.85 9.55
N LYS A 4 -8.18 56.73 10.60
CA LYS A 4 -7.92 55.68 11.63
C LYS A 4 -8.90 54.49 11.62
N SER A 5 -10.04 54.59 10.91
CA SER A 5 -11.05 53.52 10.92
C SER A 5 -10.76 52.36 9.94
N TYR A 6 -10.10 52.62 8.84
CA TYR A 6 -9.84 51.58 7.79
C TYR A 6 -8.71 50.60 8.13
N ILE A 7 -7.74 51.03 8.94
CA ILE A 7 -6.63 50.17 9.36
C ILE A 7 -7.10 49.08 10.33
N PHE A 8 -8.09 49.40 11.19
CA PHE A 8 -8.64 48.45 12.15
C PHE A 8 -9.47 47.36 11.48
N HIS A 9 -10.20 47.68 10.41
CA HIS A 9 -10.98 46.68 9.63
C HIS A 9 -10.10 45.81 8.74
N LEU A 10 -8.99 46.31 8.27
CA LEU A 10 -8.02 45.51 7.49
C LEU A 10 -7.30 44.48 8.36
N PHE A 11 -7.03 44.83 9.63
CA PHE A 11 -6.40 43.91 10.58
C PHE A 11 -7.36 42.81 11.08
N LEU A 12 -8.64 43.08 11.16
CA LEU A 12 -9.66 42.11 11.54
C LEU A 12 -9.95 41.10 10.42
N PHE A 13 -9.80 41.52 9.17
CA PHE A 13 -9.97 40.58 8.01
C PHE A 13 -8.80 39.60 7.85
N LEU A 14 -7.62 39.96 8.34
CA LEU A 14 -6.44 39.06 8.31
C LEU A 14 -6.51 37.94 9.36
N LEU A 15 -7.38 38.05 10.37
CA LEU A 15 -7.56 37.05 11.41
C LEU A 15 -8.62 35.97 11.06
N ILE A 16 -9.29 36.11 9.91
CA ILE A 16 -10.30 35.14 9.43
C ILE A 16 -9.78 34.36 8.21
N LEU A 17 -8.47 34.22 8.08
CA LEU A 17 -7.95 33.20 7.18
C LEU A 17 -8.20 31.84 7.86
N PRO A 18 -9.02 30.96 7.26
CA PRO A 18 -9.21 29.65 7.86
C PRO A 18 -7.83 28.97 7.90
N ASP A 19 -7.48 28.44 9.05
CA ASP A 19 -6.35 27.51 9.26
C ASP A 19 -6.57 26.21 8.47
N SER A 20 -6.73 26.33 7.16
CA SER A 20 -6.93 25.21 6.24
C SER A 20 -5.75 25.08 5.29
N ILE A 21 -4.52 25.32 5.77
CA ILE A 21 -3.38 24.64 5.21
C ILE A 21 -3.35 23.27 5.91
N TYR A 22 -4.35 22.45 5.62
CA TYR A 22 -4.21 21.01 5.78
C TYR A 22 -3.02 20.63 4.90
N SER A 23 -1.91 20.32 5.53
CA SER A 23 -0.89 19.49 4.91
C SER A 23 -1.65 18.32 4.31
N GLN A 24 -1.84 18.30 3.00
CA GLN A 24 -2.20 17.08 2.30
C GLN A 24 -1.03 16.15 2.55
N ASP A 25 -1.15 15.28 3.55
CA ASP A 25 -0.25 14.14 3.67
C ASP A 25 -0.34 13.40 2.35
N ASN A 26 0.58 13.70 1.44
CA ASN A 26 0.60 13.12 0.11
C ASN A 26 0.98 11.66 0.27
N ILE A 27 -0.04 10.79 0.27
CA ILE A 27 0.17 9.35 0.19
C ILE A 27 0.86 9.07 -1.14
N CYS A 28 2.14 8.73 -1.08
CA CYS A 28 2.93 8.37 -2.23
C CYS A 28 2.94 6.84 -2.38
N LEU A 29 2.27 6.31 -3.40
CA LEU A 29 2.27 4.90 -3.75
C LEU A 29 2.98 4.70 -5.09
N ILE A 30 3.83 3.69 -5.18
CA ILE A 30 4.58 3.34 -6.39
C ILE A 30 4.34 1.86 -6.73
N PRO A 31 3.75 1.55 -7.89
CA PRO A 31 3.13 2.49 -8.85
C PRO A 31 1.91 3.19 -8.26
N GLN A 32 1.54 4.34 -8.83
CA GLN A 32 0.32 5.04 -8.46
C GLN A 32 -0.90 4.17 -8.75
N VAL A 33 -1.82 4.09 -7.78
CA VAL A 33 -3.05 3.31 -7.90
C VAL A 33 -4.06 3.99 -8.84
N GLU A 34 -4.96 3.21 -9.44
CA GLU A 34 -5.98 3.69 -10.38
C GLU A 34 -6.93 4.69 -9.71
N SER A 35 -7.41 4.39 -8.51
CA SER A 35 -8.25 5.31 -7.74
C SER A 35 -8.04 5.17 -6.23
N MET A 36 -8.12 6.30 -5.52
CA MET A 36 -8.03 6.36 -4.07
C MET A 36 -8.99 7.42 -3.53
N VAL A 37 -9.87 7.01 -2.63
CA VAL A 37 -10.83 7.90 -1.96
C VAL A 37 -10.53 7.94 -0.47
N ARG A 38 -10.09 9.09 0.06
CA ARG A 38 -9.90 9.28 1.50
C ARG A 38 -11.24 9.43 2.23
N LYS A 39 -11.29 8.87 3.44
CA LYS A 39 -12.40 9.01 4.40
C LYS A 39 -11.89 9.75 5.63
N LYS A 40 -12.79 10.33 6.42
CA LYS A 40 -12.43 10.99 7.68
C LYS A 40 -11.97 9.98 8.73
N GLY A 41 -10.84 10.30 9.42
CA GLY A 41 -10.28 9.53 10.52
C GLY A 41 -9.19 8.55 10.09
N THR A 42 -8.64 7.85 11.06
CA THR A 42 -7.51 6.94 10.93
C THR A 42 -7.80 5.58 11.58
N LEU A 43 -6.90 4.63 11.35
CA LEU A 43 -6.82 3.32 12.01
C LEU A 43 -5.42 3.18 12.60
N SER A 44 -5.32 2.95 13.91
CA SER A 44 -4.04 2.65 14.53
C SER A 44 -3.48 1.31 14.05
N ILE A 45 -2.20 1.29 13.68
CA ILE A 45 -1.50 0.08 13.22
C ILE A 45 -1.41 -0.96 14.34
N GLU A 46 -1.35 -0.52 15.61
CA GLU A 46 -1.36 -1.43 16.77
C GLU A 46 -2.61 -2.32 16.84
N ARG A 47 -3.70 -1.94 16.19
CA ARG A 47 -4.94 -2.74 16.10
C ARG A 47 -4.87 -3.86 15.05
N LEU A 48 -3.82 -3.89 14.24
CA LEU A 48 -3.64 -4.90 13.20
C LEU A 48 -2.97 -6.15 13.80
N GLU A 49 -3.71 -6.89 14.62
CA GLU A 49 -3.18 -8.03 15.38
C GLU A 49 -3.39 -9.38 14.67
N SER A 50 -4.29 -9.43 13.69
CA SER A 50 -4.71 -10.70 13.09
C SER A 50 -5.15 -10.56 11.64
N ILE A 51 -5.01 -11.65 10.89
CA ILE A 51 -5.37 -11.70 9.48
C ILE A 51 -6.05 -13.03 9.15
N HIS A 52 -6.98 -12.99 8.20
CA HIS A 52 -7.61 -14.17 7.62
C HIS A 52 -7.42 -14.19 6.11
N PHE A 53 -7.02 -15.34 5.57
CA PHE A 53 -6.91 -15.62 4.14
C PHE A 53 -7.90 -16.71 3.71
N PRO A 54 -8.41 -16.68 2.48
CA PRO A 54 -9.02 -17.84 1.85
C PRO A 54 -8.06 -19.04 1.88
N ASP A 55 -8.59 -20.24 2.04
CA ASP A 55 -7.77 -21.46 2.20
C ASP A 55 -6.79 -21.67 1.05
N GLU A 56 -7.20 -21.40 -0.17
CA GLU A 56 -6.38 -21.52 -1.38
C GLU A 56 -5.21 -20.53 -1.45
N TRP A 57 -5.26 -19.44 -0.68
CA TRP A 57 -4.21 -18.39 -0.67
C TRP A 57 -3.35 -18.40 0.59
N LYS A 58 -3.56 -19.34 1.51
CA LYS A 58 -2.84 -19.41 2.81
C LYS A 58 -1.33 -19.46 2.67
N ASN A 59 -0.82 -20.27 1.75
CA ASN A 59 0.63 -20.42 1.57
C ASN A 59 1.27 -19.10 1.16
N THR A 60 0.72 -18.42 0.17
CA THR A 60 1.19 -17.09 -0.25
C THR A 60 0.95 -16.06 0.84
N GLY A 61 -0.20 -16.12 1.52
CA GLY A 61 -0.51 -15.25 2.64
C GLY A 61 0.52 -15.30 3.77
N ASN A 62 1.02 -16.49 4.12
CA ASN A 62 2.07 -16.66 5.11
C ASN A 62 3.38 -15.96 4.72
N LEU A 63 3.74 -15.97 3.41
CA LEU A 63 4.90 -15.22 2.92
C LEU A 63 4.68 -13.71 3.06
N LEU A 64 3.49 -13.21 2.72
CA LEU A 64 3.16 -11.79 2.85
C LEU A 64 3.15 -11.33 4.32
N VAL A 65 2.70 -12.16 5.25
CA VAL A 65 2.79 -11.90 6.70
C VAL A 65 4.24 -11.84 7.16
N SER A 66 5.11 -12.71 6.63
CA SER A 66 6.55 -12.64 6.90
C SER A 66 7.15 -11.30 6.43
N ASP A 67 6.73 -10.80 5.26
CA ASP A 67 7.19 -9.51 4.75
C ASP A 67 6.67 -8.33 5.60
N LEU A 68 5.43 -8.38 6.11
CA LEU A 68 4.93 -7.39 7.08
C LEU A 68 5.80 -7.34 8.35
N LYS A 69 6.20 -8.51 8.85
CA LYS A 69 7.07 -8.60 10.03
C LYS A 69 8.49 -8.09 9.74
N GLU A 70 9.08 -8.51 8.60
CA GLU A 70 10.46 -8.19 8.23
C GLU A 70 10.62 -6.70 7.91
N LEU A 71 9.69 -6.11 7.15
CA LEU A 71 9.82 -4.76 6.58
C LEU A 71 9.14 -3.68 7.42
N ALA A 72 8.01 -4.01 8.05
CA ALA A 72 7.20 -3.04 8.82
C ALA A 72 7.19 -3.30 10.33
N ASN A 73 7.92 -4.34 10.81
CA ASN A 73 7.92 -4.79 12.20
C ASN A 73 6.50 -5.08 12.75
N LEU A 74 5.57 -5.47 11.87
CA LEU A 74 4.19 -5.76 12.20
C LEU A 74 3.98 -7.27 12.25
N SER A 75 3.73 -7.81 13.47
CA SER A 75 3.43 -9.22 13.67
C SER A 75 1.92 -9.43 13.79
N VAL A 76 1.35 -10.27 12.93
CA VAL A 76 -0.08 -10.58 12.91
C VAL A 76 -0.31 -12.08 13.02
N MET A 77 -1.35 -12.49 13.76
CA MET A 77 -1.77 -13.88 13.87
C MET A 77 -2.57 -14.29 12.64
N VAL A 78 -2.23 -15.42 12.03
CA VAL A 78 -2.92 -15.92 10.82
C VAL A 78 -4.14 -16.76 11.23
N ASN A 79 -5.25 -16.62 10.48
CA ASN A 79 -6.50 -17.37 10.61
C ASN A 79 -7.28 -17.17 11.94
N ALA A 80 -7.27 -15.96 12.45
CA ALA A 80 -8.14 -15.60 13.57
C ALA A 80 -9.62 -15.63 13.15
N SER A 81 -10.52 -15.97 14.07
CA SER A 81 -11.97 -16.01 13.84
C SER A 81 -12.57 -14.61 13.64
N ASN A 82 -11.96 -13.58 14.22
CA ASN A 82 -12.35 -12.18 14.06
C ASN A 82 -11.11 -11.35 13.66
N PRO A 83 -10.69 -11.40 12.37
CA PRO A 83 -9.44 -10.80 11.94
C PRO A 83 -9.56 -9.27 11.83
N SER A 84 -8.47 -8.58 12.18
CA SER A 84 -8.33 -7.14 11.93
C SER A 84 -7.99 -6.83 10.46
N ILE A 85 -7.44 -7.81 9.73
CA ILE A 85 -7.24 -7.77 8.28
C ILE A 85 -7.98 -8.95 7.67
N HIS A 86 -8.97 -8.66 6.84
CA HIS A 86 -9.80 -9.68 6.21
C HIS A 86 -9.55 -9.72 4.69
N VAL A 87 -8.96 -10.79 4.21
CA VAL A 87 -8.74 -11.03 2.78
C VAL A 87 -9.87 -11.92 2.25
N LYS A 88 -10.50 -11.47 1.16
CA LYS A 88 -11.61 -12.17 0.51
C LYS A 88 -11.31 -12.37 -0.98
N LYS A 89 -11.61 -13.57 -1.46
CA LYS A 89 -11.69 -13.82 -2.88
C LYS A 89 -13.08 -13.44 -3.38
N VAL A 90 -13.15 -12.56 -4.37
CA VAL A 90 -14.40 -12.11 -4.99
C VAL A 90 -14.24 -12.13 -6.50
N LYS A 91 -15.37 -12.13 -7.22
CA LYS A 91 -15.32 -12.02 -8.69
C LYS A 91 -14.97 -10.58 -9.06
N MET A 92 -13.84 -10.39 -9.75
CA MET A 92 -13.42 -9.11 -10.31
C MET A 92 -13.62 -9.11 -11.84
N GLN A 93 -13.63 -7.90 -12.43
CA GLN A 93 -13.83 -7.72 -13.87
C GLN A 93 -12.58 -8.04 -14.69
N GLU A 94 -11.41 -7.77 -14.11
CA GLU A 94 -10.13 -7.94 -14.78
C GLU A 94 -9.13 -8.71 -13.90
N PRO A 95 -8.14 -9.37 -14.51
CA PRO A 95 -7.05 -10.02 -13.77
C PRO A 95 -6.26 -9.04 -12.90
N GLU A 96 -5.68 -9.52 -11.82
CA GLU A 96 -4.82 -8.80 -10.90
C GLU A 96 -5.49 -7.60 -10.20
N MET A 97 -6.82 -7.42 -10.42
CA MET A 97 -7.61 -6.35 -9.81
C MET A 97 -7.83 -6.61 -8.32
N TYR A 98 -7.79 -5.53 -7.52
CA TYR A 98 -8.11 -5.60 -6.11
C TYR A 98 -8.81 -4.33 -5.61
N MET A 99 -9.46 -4.45 -4.47
CA MET A 99 -9.93 -3.37 -3.63
C MET A 99 -9.28 -3.50 -2.25
N LEU A 100 -8.84 -2.37 -1.68
CA LEU A 100 -8.31 -2.26 -0.33
C LEU A 100 -9.08 -1.16 0.40
N GLU A 101 -9.75 -1.52 1.49
CA GLU A 101 -10.48 -0.57 2.33
C GLU A 101 -9.89 -0.56 3.74
N ILE A 102 -9.54 0.64 4.23
CA ILE A 102 -9.13 0.89 5.61
C ILE A 102 -10.29 1.56 6.33
N THR A 103 -10.84 0.85 7.33
CA THR A 103 -11.97 1.28 8.15
C THR A 103 -11.51 1.65 9.58
N LYS A 104 -12.44 2.02 10.45
CA LYS A 104 -12.15 2.16 11.89
C LYS A 104 -11.91 0.82 12.60
N GLN A 105 -12.45 -0.27 12.07
CA GLN A 105 -12.43 -1.59 12.69
C GLN A 105 -11.25 -2.43 12.22
N GLY A 106 -10.70 -2.16 11.03
CA GLY A 106 -9.65 -2.95 10.43
C GLY A 106 -9.57 -2.72 8.92
N ILE A 107 -8.95 -3.67 8.24
CA ILE A 107 -8.66 -3.62 6.80
C ILE A 107 -9.40 -4.73 6.08
N ILE A 108 -10.01 -4.41 4.96
CA ILE A 108 -10.63 -5.36 4.05
C ILE A 108 -9.84 -5.33 2.73
N ILE A 109 -9.44 -6.50 2.27
CA ILE A 109 -8.82 -6.71 0.98
C ILE A 109 -9.72 -7.65 0.18
N GLU A 110 -10.18 -7.20 -0.97
CA GLU A 110 -10.92 -8.03 -1.92
C GLU A 110 -10.12 -8.14 -3.22
N ALA A 111 -9.93 -9.35 -3.72
CA ALA A 111 -9.18 -9.61 -4.94
C ALA A 111 -9.84 -10.72 -5.77
N GLY A 112 -9.67 -10.65 -7.10
CA GLY A 112 -10.18 -11.66 -8.02
C GLY A 112 -9.32 -12.90 -8.08
N ASP A 113 -8.02 -12.72 -7.90
CA ASP A 113 -7.00 -13.76 -7.97
C ASP A 113 -5.87 -13.51 -6.95
N GLN A 114 -4.96 -14.47 -6.86
CA GLN A 114 -3.85 -14.43 -5.92
C GLN A 114 -2.88 -13.27 -6.21
N THR A 115 -2.70 -12.90 -7.46
CA THR A 115 -1.80 -11.80 -7.87
C THR A 115 -2.39 -10.44 -7.44
N GLY A 116 -3.70 -10.24 -7.61
CA GLY A 116 -4.40 -9.07 -7.09
C GLY A 116 -4.26 -8.94 -5.56
N MET A 117 -4.35 -10.06 -4.83
CA MET A 117 -4.06 -10.09 -3.39
C MET A 117 -2.62 -9.63 -3.09
N ILE A 118 -1.62 -10.15 -3.81
CA ILE A 118 -0.21 -9.73 -3.63
C ILE A 118 -0.05 -8.23 -3.87
N HIS A 119 -0.68 -7.69 -4.90
CA HIS A 119 -0.65 -6.26 -5.20
C HIS A 119 -1.32 -5.41 -4.10
N ALA A 120 -2.43 -5.89 -3.54
CA ALA A 120 -3.08 -5.23 -2.41
C ALA A 120 -2.15 -5.19 -1.18
N PHE A 121 -1.44 -6.27 -0.89
CA PHE A 121 -0.44 -6.32 0.19
C PHE A 121 0.74 -5.39 -0.06
N SER A 122 1.26 -5.31 -1.29
CA SER A 122 2.30 -4.35 -1.65
C SER A 122 1.86 -2.91 -1.39
N THR A 123 0.61 -2.60 -1.72
CA THR A 123 0.01 -1.28 -1.43
C THR A 123 -0.16 -1.05 0.07
N LEU A 124 -0.67 -2.04 0.82
CA LEU A 124 -0.81 -1.96 2.27
C LEU A 124 0.54 -1.74 2.96
N LEU A 125 1.56 -2.49 2.55
CA LEU A 125 2.91 -2.36 3.09
C LEU A 125 3.49 -0.96 2.84
N GLN A 126 3.29 -0.39 1.65
CA GLN A 126 3.71 0.99 1.35
C GLN A 126 2.97 2.01 2.23
N LEU A 127 1.66 1.83 2.47
CA LEU A 127 0.89 2.68 3.37
C LEU A 127 1.41 2.61 4.81
N ILE A 128 1.71 1.40 5.31
CA ILE A 128 2.25 1.20 6.66
C ILE A 128 3.62 1.87 6.79
N LEU A 129 4.53 1.65 5.83
CA LEU A 129 5.86 2.27 5.83
C LEU A 129 5.79 3.79 5.74
N GLY A 130 4.89 4.33 4.91
CA GLY A 130 4.69 5.77 4.75
C GLY A 130 4.01 6.45 5.94
N SER A 131 3.36 5.70 6.83
CA SER A 131 2.71 6.21 8.04
C SER A 131 3.62 6.28 9.26
N GLU A 132 4.92 5.98 9.10
CA GLU A 132 5.89 5.89 10.19
C GLU A 132 5.45 4.92 11.31
N GLY A 133 4.62 3.93 10.96
CA GLY A 133 4.19 2.86 11.86
C GLY A 133 3.16 3.27 12.93
N LYS A 134 2.43 4.36 12.75
CA LYS A 134 1.46 4.87 13.77
C LYS A 134 0.02 4.73 13.33
N GLU A 135 -0.41 5.53 12.36
CA GLU A 135 -1.81 5.68 11.99
C GLU A 135 -1.97 5.58 10.47
N LEU A 136 -2.85 4.71 10.03
CA LEU A 136 -3.23 4.61 8.63
C LEU A 136 -4.44 5.53 8.35
N PRO A 137 -4.42 6.34 7.29
CA PRO A 137 -5.59 7.09 6.89
C PRO A 137 -6.69 6.14 6.45
N ARG A 138 -7.94 6.43 6.83
CA ARG A 138 -9.08 5.68 6.29
C ARG A 138 -9.28 6.04 4.82
N LEU A 139 -9.34 5.00 3.99
CA LEU A 139 -9.44 5.17 2.53
C LEU A 139 -10.02 3.91 1.86
N ILE A 140 -10.41 4.08 0.61
CA ILE A 140 -10.74 3.00 -0.30
C ILE A 140 -9.86 3.15 -1.53
N ILE A 141 -9.17 2.08 -1.90
CA ILE A 141 -8.37 1.98 -3.12
C ILE A 141 -9.01 0.93 -4.02
N HIS A 142 -9.18 1.26 -5.29
CA HIS A 142 -9.39 0.32 -6.36
C HIS A 142 -8.19 0.42 -7.30
N ASP A 143 -7.60 -0.73 -7.63
CA ASP A 143 -6.40 -0.75 -8.47
C ASP A 143 -6.31 -2.01 -9.32
N LYS A 144 -5.69 -1.85 -10.47
CA LYS A 144 -5.30 -2.90 -11.41
C LYS A 144 -4.08 -2.45 -12.21
N PRO A 145 -3.28 -3.40 -12.72
CA PRO A 145 -2.17 -3.04 -13.58
C PRO A 145 -2.63 -2.37 -14.89
N ARG A 146 -1.93 -1.31 -15.30
CA ARG A 146 -2.16 -0.67 -16.61
C ARG A 146 -1.60 -1.49 -17.76
N PHE A 147 -0.56 -2.32 -17.50
CA PHE A 147 0.13 -3.16 -18.46
C PHE A 147 0.22 -4.58 -17.93
N SER A 148 -0.07 -5.55 -18.78
CA SER A 148 0.04 -6.97 -18.45
C SER A 148 1.50 -7.44 -18.28
N TYR A 149 2.43 -6.87 -19.03
CA TYR A 149 3.87 -7.12 -18.91
C TYR A 149 4.56 -5.99 -18.15
N ARG A 150 5.20 -6.32 -17.02
CA ARG A 150 5.93 -5.39 -16.17
C ARG A 150 7.24 -6.06 -15.74
N GLY A 151 8.21 -5.96 -16.61
CA GLY A 151 9.45 -6.74 -16.51
C GLY A 151 10.71 -5.90 -16.31
N VAL A 152 11.70 -6.57 -15.73
CA VAL A 152 13.08 -6.10 -15.60
C VAL A 152 14.03 -7.17 -16.07
N MET A 153 15.12 -6.79 -16.70
CA MET A 153 16.21 -7.69 -17.06
C MET A 153 17.43 -7.44 -16.17
N ILE A 154 18.05 -8.53 -15.72
CA ILE A 154 19.34 -8.51 -15.00
C ILE A 154 20.36 -9.28 -15.85
N ASP A 155 21.47 -8.63 -16.10
CA ASP A 155 22.61 -9.25 -16.78
C ASP A 155 23.53 -9.94 -15.75
N CYS A 156 23.37 -11.25 -15.62
CA CYS A 156 24.19 -12.08 -14.75
C CYS A 156 25.48 -12.59 -15.47
N SER A 157 25.58 -12.37 -16.78
CA SER A 157 26.75 -12.75 -17.59
C SER A 157 27.90 -11.78 -17.39
N ARG A 158 27.61 -10.47 -17.37
CA ARG A 158 28.62 -9.41 -17.22
C ARG A 158 28.91 -9.05 -15.76
N HIS A 159 27.99 -9.37 -14.86
CA HIS A 159 28.16 -9.13 -13.43
C HIS A 159 27.58 -10.29 -12.63
N PHE A 160 28.40 -10.88 -11.75
CA PHE A 160 27.96 -11.97 -10.90
C PHE A 160 26.99 -11.50 -9.82
N TRP A 161 25.84 -12.19 -9.72
CA TRP A 161 24.84 -11.99 -8.68
C TRP A 161 24.73 -13.23 -7.82
N THR A 162 24.82 -13.06 -6.51
CA THR A 162 24.54 -14.16 -5.58
C THR A 162 23.04 -14.48 -5.56
N ILE A 163 22.69 -15.70 -5.14
CA ILE A 163 21.29 -16.10 -5.00
C ILE A 163 20.56 -15.20 -4.01
N GLU A 164 21.21 -14.79 -2.93
CA GLU A 164 20.65 -13.89 -1.90
C GLU A 164 20.32 -12.51 -2.50
N GLN A 165 21.21 -11.97 -3.32
CA GLN A 165 20.96 -10.71 -4.02
C GLN A 165 19.77 -10.83 -4.98
N LEU A 166 19.71 -11.91 -5.79
CA LEU A 166 18.60 -12.16 -6.70
C LEU A 166 17.26 -12.32 -5.96
N LYS A 167 17.24 -13.05 -4.84
CA LYS A 167 16.05 -13.18 -4.00
C LYS A 167 15.60 -11.83 -3.44
N LYS A 168 16.52 -11.02 -2.90
CA LYS A 168 16.22 -9.68 -2.41
C LYS A 168 15.68 -8.78 -3.52
N TYR A 169 16.29 -8.84 -4.70
CA TYR A 169 15.84 -8.06 -5.86
C TYR A 169 14.43 -8.49 -6.31
N THR A 170 14.16 -9.80 -6.36
CA THR A 170 12.84 -10.34 -6.71
C THR A 170 11.75 -9.85 -5.72
N LYS A 171 12.04 -9.81 -4.41
CA LYS A 171 11.13 -9.22 -3.41
C LYS A 171 10.86 -7.73 -3.69
N GLN A 172 11.88 -6.96 -4.08
CA GLN A 172 11.70 -5.56 -4.45
C GLN A 172 10.85 -5.39 -5.71
N LEU A 173 11.03 -6.25 -6.72
CA LEU A 173 10.19 -6.25 -7.92
C LEU A 173 8.72 -6.50 -7.57
N ALA A 174 8.45 -7.49 -6.72
CA ALA A 174 7.09 -7.79 -6.25
C ALA A 174 6.50 -6.61 -5.44
N PHE A 175 7.29 -5.94 -4.60
CA PHE A 175 6.89 -4.74 -3.85
C PHE A 175 6.44 -3.60 -4.78
N PHE A 176 7.06 -3.45 -5.95
CA PHE A 176 6.67 -2.49 -6.99
C PHE A 176 5.72 -3.08 -8.05
N LYS A 177 5.10 -4.22 -7.77
CA LYS A 177 4.10 -4.90 -8.63
C LYS A 177 4.62 -5.30 -10.01
N LEU A 178 5.94 -5.50 -10.15
CA LEU A 178 6.52 -6.09 -11.35
C LEU A 178 6.26 -7.60 -11.36
N ASN A 179 6.04 -8.18 -12.55
CA ASN A 179 5.64 -9.59 -12.68
C ASN A 179 6.60 -10.44 -13.50
N THR A 180 7.64 -9.86 -14.04
CA THR A 180 8.60 -10.58 -14.89
C THR A 180 10.03 -10.21 -14.55
N LEU A 181 10.85 -11.22 -14.27
CA LEU A 181 12.30 -11.10 -14.14
C LEU A 181 12.96 -11.89 -15.27
N HIS A 182 13.64 -11.19 -16.17
CA HIS A 182 14.44 -11.77 -17.21
C HIS A 182 15.90 -11.86 -16.73
N LEU A 183 16.46 -13.07 -16.67
CA LEU A 183 17.87 -13.30 -16.36
C LEU A 183 18.65 -13.57 -17.65
N HIS A 184 19.59 -12.69 -17.96
CA HIS A 184 20.58 -12.94 -19.02
C HIS A 184 21.75 -13.68 -18.36
N LEU A 185 21.88 -14.98 -18.66
CA LEU A 185 22.79 -15.86 -17.94
C LEU A 185 24.13 -16.07 -18.65
N THR A 186 24.14 -16.01 -19.98
CA THR A 186 25.35 -16.30 -20.82
C THR A 186 25.40 -15.37 -22.02
N ASP A 187 26.60 -14.93 -22.37
CA ASP A 187 26.94 -14.40 -23.69
C ASP A 187 27.66 -15.48 -24.52
N ASN A 188 27.35 -15.55 -25.82
CA ASN A 188 28.09 -16.40 -26.77
C ASN A 188 29.33 -15.66 -27.29
#